data_e922b6b12b85b2c7b3d5027d2b8dea52
#
_entry.id   e922b6b12b85b2c7b3d5027d2b8dea52
#
_cell.length_a   1.000
_cell.length_b   1.000
_cell.length_c   1.000
_cell.angle_alpha   90.00
_cell.angle_beta   90.00
_cell.angle_gamma   90.00
#
_symmetry.space_group_name_H-M   'P 1'
#
loop_
_entity.id
_entity.type
_entity.pdbx_description
1 polymer ?
#
loop_
_entity_poly.entity_id
_entity_poly.type
_entity_poly.pdbx_seq_one_letter_code
_entity_poly.pdbx_strand_id
1 'polypeptide(L)'
;MKNPPIEKIVFISDIQFAAKGVRNIFGRYYKESGIFNVFPPELENKGELLCKIQPLGSLYNRNKLCGIITDTGIEFYSYGKKIKTEVYSLYRNIFSRNKGILESDVMSEKRAIILGCGSVGSLVAMELARSGVKYFILVDADIVEYHNICRHQCGIEDVGNFKVYALKQKILNINPNAEIITFAGIVQNLPKDTLDLFCIPANTVFIGCADNRNADVYTNRISIYYKTSFVSIGFWERAFVGEIFYHLYGKSLPCYECALGDGSGISARAEANHHIYSNQEETEGVKFEPGISVDINFVTSIGIKLVLDILNANNGSYTPRLLNNLTQYTLVCNTSNPQTGGEMVEIFSYPLQVTTSLKVGFSKKCGDKCKYEK
;
A
#
# COMPACT_ATOMS: atom_id res chain seq x y z
N MET A 1 -20.52 27.80 31.89
CA MET A 1 -20.92 28.26 30.54
C MET A 1 -21.59 27.07 29.84
N LYS A 2 -22.83 27.19 29.37
CA LYS A 2 -23.46 26.14 28.55
C LYS A 2 -22.76 26.16 27.19
N ASN A 3 -22.17 25.03 26.77
CA ASN A 3 -21.64 24.91 25.41
C ASN A 3 -22.75 25.25 24.41
N PRO A 4 -22.42 25.99 23.33
CA PRO A 4 -23.39 26.28 22.29
C PRO A 4 -23.97 24.95 21.74
N PRO A 5 -25.22 24.93 21.30
CA PRO A 5 -25.81 23.72 20.74
C PRO A 5 -24.97 23.26 19.53
N ILE A 6 -24.57 22.02 19.54
CA ILE A 6 -23.77 21.41 18.47
C ILE A 6 -24.61 21.39 17.20
N GLU A 7 -24.14 22.10 16.17
CA GLU A 7 -24.79 22.07 14.86
C GLU A 7 -24.63 20.67 14.24
N LYS A 8 -25.74 20.09 13.75
CA LYS A 8 -25.68 18.79 13.06
C LYS A 8 -25.34 18.98 11.60
N ILE A 9 -24.39 18.17 11.13
CA ILE A 9 -23.91 18.19 9.75
C ILE A 9 -23.90 16.77 9.18
N VAL A 10 -24.30 16.61 7.93
CA VAL A 10 -24.16 15.35 7.19
C VAL A 10 -23.01 15.46 6.21
N PHE A 11 -22.04 14.55 6.32
CA PHE A 11 -20.97 14.37 5.33
C PHE A 11 -21.35 13.22 4.40
N ILE A 12 -21.42 13.47 3.10
CA ILE A 12 -21.79 12.49 2.08
C ILE A 12 -20.95 12.66 0.82
N SER A 13 -20.62 11.56 0.15
CA SER A 13 -19.90 11.64 -1.13
C SER A 13 -20.78 12.22 -2.24
N ASP A 14 -20.15 12.88 -3.19
CA ASP A 14 -20.80 13.45 -4.38
C ASP A 14 -21.59 12.40 -5.18
N ILE A 15 -21.04 11.19 -5.32
CA ILE A 15 -21.69 10.07 -6.02
C ILE A 15 -22.99 9.67 -5.32
N GLN A 16 -22.97 9.51 -3.98
CA GLN A 16 -24.14 9.14 -3.22
C GLN A 16 -25.16 10.28 -3.16
N PHE A 17 -24.69 11.53 -3.05
CA PHE A 17 -25.54 12.72 -3.02
C PHE A 17 -26.35 12.90 -4.30
N ALA A 18 -25.73 12.64 -5.46
CA ALA A 18 -26.37 12.74 -6.76
C ALA A 18 -27.23 11.52 -7.14
N ALA A 19 -27.13 10.42 -6.39
CA ALA A 19 -27.83 9.20 -6.73
C ALA A 19 -29.35 9.33 -6.54
N LYS A 20 -30.11 8.95 -7.57
CA LYS A 20 -31.59 8.92 -7.54
C LYS A 20 -32.06 7.52 -7.16
N GLY A 21 -33.16 7.44 -6.40
CA GLY A 21 -33.79 6.18 -5.97
C GLY A 21 -33.82 6.02 -4.45
N VAL A 22 -34.75 5.19 -3.97
CA VAL A 22 -34.85 4.85 -2.55
C VAL A 22 -33.70 3.95 -2.16
N ARG A 23 -32.93 4.32 -1.15
CA ARG A 23 -31.81 3.55 -0.64
C ARG A 23 -31.65 3.70 0.86
N ASN A 24 -30.99 2.73 1.46
CA ASN A 24 -30.52 2.83 2.82
C ASN A 24 -29.20 3.60 2.86
N ILE A 25 -29.04 4.46 3.85
CA ILE A 25 -27.80 5.21 4.10
C ILE A 25 -27.15 4.65 5.37
N PHE A 26 -25.95 4.14 5.20
CA PHE A 26 -25.13 3.59 6.27
C PHE A 26 -24.00 4.53 6.62
N GLY A 27 -23.54 4.47 7.89
CA GLY A 27 -22.46 5.32 8.35
C GLY A 27 -22.38 5.33 9.86
N ARG A 28 -21.89 6.44 10.41
CA ARG A 28 -21.73 6.60 11.85
C ARG A 28 -22.16 8.00 12.30
N TYR A 29 -22.91 8.07 13.40
CA TYR A 29 -23.21 9.35 14.04
C TYR A 29 -22.25 9.60 15.20
N TYR A 30 -21.50 10.69 15.13
CA TYR A 30 -20.61 11.16 16.17
C TYR A 30 -21.32 12.21 17.02
N LYS A 31 -21.82 11.80 18.17
CA LYS A 31 -22.67 12.62 19.05
C LYS A 31 -21.95 13.87 19.55
N GLU A 32 -20.67 13.75 19.86
CA GLU A 32 -19.85 14.82 20.42
C GLU A 32 -19.58 15.96 19.41
N SER A 33 -19.49 15.64 18.14
CA SER A 33 -19.27 16.63 17.07
C SER A 33 -20.54 16.97 16.29
N GLY A 34 -21.63 16.23 16.49
CA GLY A 34 -22.88 16.42 15.73
C GLY A 34 -22.84 15.93 14.29
N ILE A 35 -21.83 15.15 13.92
CA ILE A 35 -21.58 14.75 12.53
C ILE A 35 -22.21 13.39 12.21
N PHE A 36 -22.97 13.34 11.14
CA PHE A 36 -23.40 12.11 10.46
C PHE A 36 -22.43 11.86 9.32
N ASN A 37 -21.49 10.94 9.49
CA ASN A 37 -20.58 10.52 8.44
C ASN A 37 -21.23 9.37 7.64
N VAL A 38 -21.67 9.68 6.41
CA VAL A 38 -22.20 8.67 5.48
C VAL A 38 -21.05 7.93 4.83
N PHE A 39 -21.06 6.62 4.98
CA PHE A 39 -20.03 5.77 4.39
C PHE A 39 -20.30 5.54 2.90
N PRO A 40 -19.25 5.54 2.06
CA PRO A 40 -19.38 5.16 0.66
C PRO A 40 -19.82 3.69 0.53
N PRO A 41 -20.39 3.27 -0.61
CA PRO A 41 -20.95 1.93 -0.81
C PRO A 41 -19.99 0.78 -0.42
N GLU A 42 -18.71 0.95 -0.67
CA GLU A 42 -17.66 -0.04 -0.39
C GLU A 42 -17.43 -0.29 1.11
N LEU A 43 -17.93 0.62 1.95
CA LEU A 43 -17.79 0.57 3.42
C LEU A 43 -19.12 0.49 4.16
N GLU A 44 -20.25 0.36 3.46
CA GLU A 44 -21.59 0.32 4.09
C GLU A 44 -21.73 -0.77 5.16
N ASN A 45 -21.08 -1.91 4.96
CA ASN A 45 -21.07 -3.03 5.90
C ASN A 45 -20.36 -2.73 7.24
N LYS A 46 -19.61 -1.64 7.31
CA LYS A 46 -18.93 -1.18 8.54
C LYS A 46 -19.71 -0.10 9.30
N GLY A 47 -20.78 0.36 8.73
CA GLY A 47 -21.66 1.38 9.29
C GLY A 47 -22.96 0.83 9.84
N GLU A 48 -23.63 1.62 10.68
CA GLU A 48 -25.01 1.40 11.10
C GLU A 48 -25.96 2.09 10.13
N LEU A 49 -27.22 1.62 10.06
CA LEU A 49 -28.26 2.27 9.27
C LEU A 49 -28.59 3.64 9.88
N LEU A 50 -28.19 4.72 9.23
CA LEU A 50 -28.47 6.09 9.65
C LEU A 50 -29.87 6.52 9.27
N CYS A 51 -30.28 6.28 8.03
CA CYS A 51 -31.63 6.57 7.57
C CYS A 51 -31.96 5.85 6.24
N LYS A 52 -33.25 5.92 5.87
CA LYS A 52 -33.73 5.58 4.52
C LYS A 52 -33.96 6.88 3.75
N ILE A 53 -33.56 6.91 2.49
CA ILE A 53 -33.86 8.01 1.57
C ILE A 53 -35.22 7.75 0.95
N GLN A 54 -36.05 8.79 0.88
CA GLN A 54 -37.40 8.72 0.38
C GLN A 54 -37.62 9.72 -0.76
N PRO A 55 -38.58 9.47 -1.69
CA PRO A 55 -39.00 10.42 -2.69
C PRO A 55 -39.56 11.70 -2.05
N LEU A 56 -39.52 12.79 -2.80
CA LEU A 56 -40.13 14.04 -2.41
C LEU A 56 -41.64 13.83 -2.16
N GLY A 57 -42.16 14.39 -1.06
CA GLY A 57 -43.59 14.27 -0.69
C GLY A 57 -43.92 13.04 0.16
N SER A 58 -42.97 12.16 0.46
CA SER A 58 -43.19 11.01 1.33
C SER A 58 -43.37 11.42 2.81
N LEU A 59 -44.23 10.69 3.54
CA LEU A 59 -44.32 10.81 5.01
C LEU A 59 -43.07 10.23 5.64
N TYR A 60 -42.44 10.97 6.52
CA TYR A 60 -41.22 10.52 7.21
C TYR A 60 -41.30 10.75 8.73
N ASN A 61 -40.59 9.93 9.48
CA ASN A 61 -40.51 10.05 10.92
C ASN A 61 -39.66 11.27 11.32
N ARG A 62 -40.30 12.31 11.86
CA ARG A 62 -39.63 13.57 12.22
C ARG A 62 -38.62 13.43 13.38
N ASN A 63 -38.65 12.33 14.12
CA ASN A 63 -37.79 12.12 15.30
C ASN A 63 -36.45 11.43 14.96
N LYS A 64 -36.20 11.10 13.70
CA LYS A 64 -34.97 10.47 13.24
C LYS A 64 -34.36 11.23 12.07
N LEU A 65 -33.11 10.92 11.76
CA LEU A 65 -32.52 11.37 10.52
C LEU A 65 -33.32 10.79 9.35
N CYS A 66 -33.66 11.60 8.39
CA CYS A 66 -34.23 11.17 7.12
C CYS A 66 -33.59 11.93 5.96
N GLY A 67 -33.47 11.28 4.81
CA GLY A 67 -33.03 11.87 3.56
C GLY A 67 -34.20 11.94 2.56
N ILE A 68 -34.31 13.04 1.85
CA ILE A 68 -35.33 13.26 0.82
C ILE A 68 -34.64 13.56 -0.49
N ILE A 69 -35.00 12.84 -1.54
CA ILE A 69 -34.49 13.11 -2.89
C ILE A 69 -35.12 14.36 -3.43
N THR A 70 -34.29 15.27 -3.89
CA THR A 70 -34.72 16.50 -4.61
C THR A 70 -34.08 16.53 -6.01
N ASP A 71 -34.42 17.53 -6.79
CA ASP A 71 -33.86 17.71 -8.14
C ASP A 71 -32.34 17.97 -8.11
N THR A 72 -31.85 18.54 -7.02
CA THR A 72 -30.42 18.90 -6.83
C THR A 72 -29.60 17.87 -6.06
N GLY A 73 -30.24 16.83 -5.50
CA GLY A 73 -29.58 15.81 -4.69
C GLY A 73 -30.40 15.41 -3.46
N ILE A 74 -29.75 15.02 -2.39
CA ILE A 74 -30.40 14.53 -1.16
C ILE A 74 -30.39 15.62 -0.11
N GLU A 75 -31.55 16.02 0.38
CA GLU A 75 -31.70 16.86 1.55
C GLU A 75 -31.90 16.02 2.82
N PHE A 76 -31.17 16.35 3.88
CA PHE A 76 -31.29 15.66 5.15
C PHE A 76 -32.03 16.49 6.18
N TYR A 77 -32.88 15.82 6.98
CA TYR A 77 -33.67 16.40 8.04
C TYR A 77 -33.51 15.60 9.36
N SER A 78 -33.51 16.28 10.49
CA SER A 78 -33.54 15.67 11.81
C SER A 78 -34.47 16.48 12.70
N TYR A 79 -35.41 15.82 13.37
CA TYR A 79 -36.45 16.47 14.17
C TYR A 79 -37.21 17.55 13.41
N GLY A 80 -37.47 17.34 12.12
CA GLY A 80 -38.18 18.27 11.26
C GLY A 80 -37.39 19.50 10.79
N LYS A 81 -36.14 19.62 11.22
CA LYS A 81 -35.24 20.71 10.77
C LYS A 81 -34.29 20.20 9.67
N LYS A 82 -34.11 20.99 8.64
CA LYS A 82 -33.10 20.73 7.62
C LYS A 82 -31.73 20.77 8.24
N ILE A 83 -30.88 19.79 7.89
CA ILE A 83 -29.51 19.68 8.36
C ILE A 83 -28.58 20.14 7.23
N LYS A 84 -27.51 20.85 7.58
CA LYS A 84 -26.44 21.18 6.66
C LYS A 84 -25.84 19.91 6.09
N THR A 85 -25.68 19.86 4.79
CA THR A 85 -25.05 18.76 4.07
C THR A 85 -23.75 19.26 3.45
N GLU A 86 -22.63 18.59 3.77
CA GLU A 86 -21.34 18.81 3.13
C GLU A 86 -21.08 17.64 2.18
N VAL A 87 -21.02 17.97 0.90
CA VAL A 87 -20.75 17.01 -0.17
C VAL A 87 -19.27 17.04 -0.48
N TYR A 88 -18.64 15.87 -0.48
CA TYR A 88 -17.22 15.73 -0.79
C TYR A 88 -16.98 14.76 -1.93
N SER A 89 -15.95 15.01 -2.72
CA SER A 89 -15.49 14.07 -3.72
C SER A 89 -14.54 13.07 -3.06
N LEU A 90 -14.87 11.78 -3.18
CA LEU A 90 -14.01 10.68 -2.73
C LEU A 90 -12.60 10.72 -3.35
N TYR A 91 -12.50 11.40 -4.49
CA TYR A 91 -11.28 11.45 -5.26
C TYR A 91 -10.48 12.74 -4.99
N ARG A 92 -11.12 13.89 -5.20
CA ARG A 92 -10.45 15.19 -5.09
C ARG A 92 -10.18 15.63 -3.66
N ASN A 93 -11.13 15.41 -2.74
CA ASN A 93 -11.00 15.89 -1.39
C ASN A 93 -10.05 15.02 -0.55
N ILE A 94 -10.10 13.68 -0.70
CA ILE A 94 -9.23 12.77 0.06
C ILE A 94 -7.75 13.07 -0.20
N PHE A 95 -7.38 13.32 -1.47
CA PHE A 95 -5.99 13.56 -1.88
C PHE A 95 -5.62 15.03 -2.02
N SER A 96 -6.44 15.95 -1.54
CA SER A 96 -6.24 17.39 -1.71
C SER A 96 -4.92 17.92 -1.10
N ARG A 97 -4.39 17.25 -0.07
CA ARG A 97 -3.12 17.58 0.55
C ARG A 97 -1.89 17.13 -0.26
N ASN A 98 -2.09 16.28 -1.25
CA ASN A 98 -1.03 15.84 -2.17
C ASN A 98 -0.87 16.78 -3.38
N LYS A 99 -1.86 17.65 -3.63
CA LYS A 99 -1.89 18.54 -4.79
C LYS A 99 -0.64 19.42 -4.89
N GLY A 100 -0.06 19.49 -6.09
CA GLY A 100 1.20 20.19 -6.34
C GLY A 100 2.45 19.36 -6.09
N ILE A 101 2.28 18.13 -5.56
CA ILE A 101 3.36 17.14 -5.36
C ILE A 101 3.02 15.86 -6.11
N LEU A 102 1.81 15.33 -5.88
CA LEU A 102 1.23 14.19 -6.56
C LEU A 102 -0.15 14.58 -7.07
N GLU A 103 -0.32 14.56 -8.38
CA GLU A 103 -1.61 14.90 -8.99
C GLU A 103 -2.54 13.68 -8.96
N SER A 104 -3.72 13.86 -8.37
CA SER A 104 -4.68 12.77 -8.17
C SER A 104 -5.09 12.10 -9.47
N ASP A 105 -5.26 12.88 -10.55
CA ASP A 105 -5.66 12.35 -11.86
C ASP A 105 -4.57 11.43 -12.44
N VAL A 106 -3.30 11.74 -12.22
CA VAL A 106 -2.16 10.89 -12.63
C VAL A 106 -2.10 9.64 -11.77
N MET A 107 -2.21 9.80 -10.44
CA MET A 107 -2.07 8.69 -9.50
C MET A 107 -3.21 7.67 -9.63
N SER A 108 -4.40 8.09 -10.07
CA SER A 108 -5.55 7.20 -10.28
C SER A 108 -5.36 6.21 -11.44
N GLU A 109 -4.42 6.46 -12.35
CA GLU A 109 -4.08 5.53 -13.42
C GLU A 109 -2.98 4.55 -13.04
N LYS A 110 -2.36 4.74 -11.86
CA LYS A 110 -1.23 3.93 -11.43
C LYS A 110 -1.67 2.61 -10.81
N ARG A 111 -0.80 1.60 -11.01
CA ARG A 111 -1.03 0.19 -10.68
C ARG A 111 0.13 -0.35 -9.87
N ALA A 112 -0.15 -1.02 -8.77
CA ALA A 112 0.84 -1.65 -7.91
C ALA A 112 0.54 -3.13 -7.75
N ILE A 113 1.52 -3.99 -7.98
CA ILE A 113 1.47 -5.42 -7.70
C ILE A 113 2.42 -5.66 -6.53
N ILE A 114 1.88 -5.97 -5.37
CA ILE A 114 2.62 -6.11 -4.12
C ILE A 114 2.71 -7.59 -3.76
N LEU A 115 3.93 -8.08 -3.68
CA LEU A 115 4.25 -9.47 -3.39
C LEU A 115 4.85 -9.58 -2.00
N GLY A 116 4.14 -10.24 -1.10
CA GLY A 116 4.35 -10.19 0.33
C GLY A 116 3.60 -9.02 0.96
N CYS A 117 2.58 -9.32 1.77
CA CYS A 117 1.76 -8.36 2.48
C CYS A 117 2.10 -8.33 3.99
N GLY A 118 3.35 -8.62 4.36
CA GLY A 118 3.88 -8.53 5.72
C GLY A 118 4.12 -7.10 6.19
N SER A 119 5.09 -6.92 7.07
CA SER A 119 5.45 -5.60 7.65
C SER A 119 5.73 -4.55 6.58
N VAL A 120 6.56 -4.91 5.58
CA VAL A 120 6.95 -4.03 4.47
C VAL A 120 5.78 -3.81 3.52
N GLY A 121 5.22 -4.88 2.97
CA GLY A 121 4.19 -4.77 1.93
C GLY A 121 2.89 -4.15 2.43
N SER A 122 2.53 -4.35 3.70
CA SER A 122 1.35 -3.67 4.27
C SER A 122 1.55 -2.16 4.34
N LEU A 123 2.74 -1.67 4.73
CA LEU A 123 3.05 -0.25 4.73
C LEU A 123 3.08 0.32 3.31
N VAL A 124 3.73 -0.39 2.36
CA VAL A 124 3.76 0.00 0.94
C VAL A 124 2.34 0.19 0.41
N ALA A 125 1.47 -0.79 0.63
CA ALA A 125 0.09 -0.75 0.16
C ALA A 125 -0.69 0.44 0.74
N MET A 126 -0.56 0.69 2.05
CA MET A 126 -1.23 1.79 2.72
C MET A 126 -0.74 3.15 2.24
N GLU A 127 0.57 3.34 2.08
CA GLU A 127 1.13 4.62 1.63
C GLU A 127 0.87 4.89 0.15
N LEU A 128 0.86 3.85 -0.71
CA LEU A 128 0.45 4.00 -2.10
C LEU A 128 -1.05 4.35 -2.21
N ALA A 129 -1.90 3.76 -1.35
CA ALA A 129 -3.32 4.14 -1.27
C ALA A 129 -3.50 5.61 -0.83
N ARG A 130 -2.72 6.08 0.17
CA ARG A 130 -2.68 7.49 0.59
C ARG A 130 -2.16 8.43 -0.49
N SER A 131 -1.33 7.91 -1.37
CA SER A 131 -0.78 8.64 -2.51
C SER A 131 -1.74 8.69 -3.72
N GLY A 132 -2.89 8.02 -3.65
CA GLY A 132 -3.92 8.05 -4.68
C GLY A 132 -3.82 6.94 -5.74
N VAL A 133 -2.93 5.96 -5.57
CA VAL A 133 -2.89 4.77 -6.43
C VAL A 133 -4.25 4.06 -6.36
N LYS A 134 -4.80 3.75 -7.52
CA LYS A 134 -6.14 3.16 -7.62
C LYS A 134 -6.13 1.64 -7.73
N TYR A 135 -5.22 1.07 -8.50
CA TYR A 135 -5.26 -0.34 -8.86
C TYR A 135 -4.19 -1.14 -8.10
N PHE A 136 -4.62 -2.21 -7.45
CA PHE A 136 -3.75 -3.09 -6.67
C PHE A 136 -3.95 -4.55 -7.01
N ILE A 137 -2.84 -5.32 -7.06
CA ILE A 137 -2.86 -6.76 -6.83
C ILE A 137 -2.06 -7.02 -5.56
N LEU A 138 -2.66 -7.70 -4.60
CA LEU A 138 -2.03 -8.11 -3.35
C LEU A 138 -1.83 -9.62 -3.36
N VAL A 139 -0.59 -10.06 -3.16
CA VAL A 139 -0.20 -11.48 -3.19
C VAL A 139 0.48 -11.85 -1.88
N ASP A 140 -0.10 -12.76 -1.12
CA ASP A 140 0.47 -13.33 0.11
C ASP A 140 -0.33 -14.59 0.47
N ALA A 141 0.34 -15.63 0.95
CA ALA A 141 -0.30 -16.87 1.33
C ALA A 141 -0.72 -16.93 2.81
N ASP A 142 -0.23 -16.00 3.63
CA ASP A 142 -0.33 -16.07 5.08
C ASP A 142 -1.59 -15.40 5.61
N ILE A 143 -1.92 -15.77 6.86
CA ILE A 143 -2.90 -15.08 7.70
C ILE A 143 -2.22 -14.02 8.58
N VAL A 144 -3.03 -13.11 9.12
CA VAL A 144 -2.60 -12.17 10.17
C VAL A 144 -2.55 -12.93 11.50
N GLU A 145 -1.40 -12.91 12.16
CA GLU A 145 -1.18 -13.53 13.46
C GLU A 145 -0.86 -12.48 14.54
N TYR A 146 -1.03 -12.85 15.81
CA TYR A 146 -0.79 -11.91 16.93
C TYR A 146 0.61 -11.29 16.91
N HIS A 147 1.64 -12.07 16.60
CA HIS A 147 3.01 -11.58 16.54
C HIS A 147 3.28 -10.61 15.36
N ASN A 148 2.39 -10.54 14.38
CA ASN A 148 2.49 -9.56 13.31
C ASN A 148 2.12 -8.14 13.77
N ILE A 149 1.23 -8.00 14.75
CA ILE A 149 0.60 -6.73 15.12
C ILE A 149 1.62 -5.64 15.48
N CYS A 150 2.75 -6.02 16.08
CA CYS A 150 3.78 -5.06 16.50
C CYS A 150 4.45 -4.32 15.33
N ARG A 151 4.33 -4.83 14.09
CA ARG A 151 4.97 -4.23 12.90
C ARG A 151 4.14 -4.27 11.61
N HIS A 152 2.90 -4.75 11.68
CA HIS A 152 1.97 -4.81 10.53
C HIS A 152 0.96 -3.66 10.58
N GLN A 153 0.37 -3.30 9.43
CA GLN A 153 -0.67 -2.26 9.37
C GLN A 153 -2.07 -2.77 9.75
N CYS A 154 -2.23 -4.07 9.96
CA CYS A 154 -3.43 -4.68 10.51
C CYS A 154 -3.40 -4.66 12.05
N GLY A 155 -4.57 -4.81 12.66
CA GLY A 155 -4.75 -4.83 14.10
C GLY A 155 -5.32 -6.15 14.62
N ILE A 156 -5.60 -6.20 15.91
CA ILE A 156 -6.14 -7.40 16.61
C ILE A 156 -7.42 -7.89 15.93
N GLU A 157 -8.25 -7.00 15.43
CA GLU A 157 -9.51 -7.33 14.74
C GLU A 157 -9.31 -8.13 13.43
N ASP A 158 -8.09 -8.09 12.88
CA ASP A 158 -7.76 -8.74 11.61
C ASP A 158 -7.14 -10.14 11.81
N VAL A 159 -6.80 -10.53 13.05
CA VAL A 159 -6.15 -11.80 13.36
C VAL A 159 -7.01 -12.98 12.89
N GLY A 160 -6.36 -13.94 12.19
CA GLY A 160 -7.02 -15.09 11.58
C GLY A 160 -7.53 -14.86 10.16
N ASN A 161 -7.56 -13.61 9.67
CA ASN A 161 -7.89 -13.33 8.28
C ASN A 161 -6.63 -13.44 7.40
N PHE A 162 -6.78 -13.80 6.12
CA PHE A 162 -5.66 -13.70 5.19
C PHE A 162 -5.15 -12.26 5.11
N LYS A 163 -3.81 -12.08 5.11
CA LYS A 163 -3.18 -10.74 5.05
C LYS A 163 -3.70 -9.91 3.89
N VAL A 164 -3.88 -10.53 2.72
CA VAL A 164 -4.38 -9.85 1.51
C VAL A 164 -5.81 -9.32 1.68
N TYR A 165 -6.69 -10.05 2.37
CA TYR A 165 -8.08 -9.61 2.59
C TYR A 165 -8.17 -8.54 3.66
N ALA A 166 -7.43 -8.71 4.75
CA ALA A 166 -7.35 -7.71 5.82
C ALA A 166 -6.81 -6.37 5.25
N LEU A 167 -5.71 -6.44 4.49
CA LEU A 167 -5.09 -5.27 3.90
C LEU A 167 -5.99 -4.59 2.86
N LYS A 168 -6.72 -5.34 2.04
CA LYS A 168 -7.74 -4.79 1.14
C LYS A 168 -8.73 -3.91 1.89
N GLN A 169 -9.22 -4.36 3.05
CA GLN A 169 -10.16 -3.57 3.84
C GLN A 169 -9.53 -2.28 4.40
N LYS A 170 -8.25 -2.33 4.78
CA LYS A 170 -7.51 -1.14 5.24
C LYS A 170 -7.31 -0.14 4.09
N ILE A 171 -6.96 -0.61 2.89
CA ILE A 171 -6.82 0.25 1.70
C ILE A 171 -8.16 0.93 1.37
N LEU A 172 -9.28 0.19 1.34
CA LEU A 172 -10.61 0.76 1.06
C LEU A 172 -11.04 1.80 2.08
N ASN A 173 -10.60 1.70 3.34
CA ASN A 173 -10.84 2.73 4.36
C ASN A 173 -10.10 4.05 4.05
N ILE A 174 -9.05 4.04 3.23
CA ILE A 174 -8.28 5.22 2.83
C ILE A 174 -8.73 5.71 1.46
N ASN A 175 -8.79 4.79 0.51
CA ASN A 175 -9.16 5.04 -0.87
C ASN A 175 -10.34 4.13 -1.27
N PRO A 176 -11.59 4.55 -1.02
CA PRO A 176 -12.77 3.76 -1.38
C PRO A 176 -12.90 3.48 -2.89
N ASN A 177 -12.23 4.28 -3.73
CA ASN A 177 -12.21 4.08 -5.18
C ASN A 177 -11.15 3.07 -5.64
N ALA A 178 -10.37 2.49 -4.72
CA ALA A 178 -9.36 1.52 -5.10
C ALA A 178 -9.99 0.22 -5.62
N GLU A 179 -9.43 -0.28 -6.71
CA GLU A 179 -9.78 -1.57 -7.30
C GLU A 179 -8.68 -2.58 -6.92
N ILE A 180 -9.04 -3.58 -6.11
CA ILE A 180 -8.08 -4.44 -5.44
C ILE A 180 -8.37 -5.90 -5.74
N ILE A 181 -7.45 -6.54 -6.46
CA ILE A 181 -7.41 -7.98 -6.66
C ILE A 181 -6.56 -8.57 -5.53
N THR A 182 -7.08 -9.58 -4.86
CA THR A 182 -6.39 -10.28 -3.78
C THR A 182 -6.12 -11.72 -4.18
N PHE A 183 -4.91 -12.19 -3.96
CA PHE A 183 -4.51 -13.57 -4.22
C PHE A 183 -3.85 -14.16 -2.97
N ALA A 184 -4.60 -15.02 -2.27
CA ALA A 184 -4.10 -15.75 -1.10
C ALA A 184 -3.27 -16.96 -1.56
N GLY A 185 -2.01 -16.71 -1.92
CA GLY A 185 -1.12 -17.72 -2.49
C GLY A 185 0.24 -17.16 -2.84
N ILE A 186 1.06 -17.98 -3.48
CA ILE A 186 2.42 -17.62 -3.93
C ILE A 186 2.38 -17.03 -5.34
N VAL A 187 3.33 -16.15 -5.63
CA VAL A 187 3.38 -15.42 -6.91
C VAL A 187 3.43 -16.32 -8.14
N GLN A 188 4.06 -17.49 -8.04
CA GLN A 188 4.17 -18.46 -9.13
C GLN A 188 2.81 -18.97 -9.60
N ASN A 189 1.80 -18.97 -8.74
CA ASN A 189 0.46 -19.45 -9.00
C ASN A 189 -0.53 -18.34 -9.38
N LEU A 190 -0.06 -17.08 -9.44
CA LEU A 190 -0.90 -15.96 -9.86
C LEU A 190 -1.33 -16.14 -11.32
N PRO A 191 -2.64 -16.14 -11.63
CA PRO A 191 -3.11 -16.41 -12.97
C PRO A 191 -2.56 -15.42 -14.01
N LYS A 192 -2.07 -15.98 -15.12
CA LYS A 192 -1.51 -15.18 -16.21
C LYS A 192 -2.53 -14.17 -16.75
N ASP A 193 -3.78 -14.58 -16.95
CA ASP A 193 -4.85 -13.71 -17.46
C ASP A 193 -5.09 -12.49 -16.57
N THR A 194 -4.90 -12.63 -15.26
CA THR A 194 -4.98 -11.51 -14.33
C THR A 194 -3.87 -10.49 -14.60
N LEU A 195 -2.65 -10.97 -14.85
CA LEU A 195 -1.52 -10.10 -15.18
C LEU A 195 -1.66 -9.49 -16.57
N ASP A 196 -2.13 -10.24 -17.55
CA ASP A 196 -2.34 -9.76 -18.93
C ASP A 196 -3.32 -8.57 -18.98
N LEU A 197 -4.36 -8.59 -18.12
CA LEU A 197 -5.34 -7.51 -18.02
C LEU A 197 -4.86 -6.34 -17.14
N PHE A 198 -4.04 -6.63 -16.14
CA PHE A 198 -3.64 -5.64 -15.15
C PHE A 198 -2.40 -4.84 -15.56
N CYS A 199 -1.43 -5.46 -16.22
CA CYS A 199 -0.15 -4.84 -16.51
C CYS A 199 -0.25 -3.83 -17.66
N ILE A 200 0.01 -2.57 -17.36
CA ILE A 200 0.14 -1.49 -18.35
C ILE A 200 1.57 -0.94 -18.25
N PRO A 201 2.39 -1.03 -19.32
CA PRO A 201 3.71 -0.43 -19.33
C PRO A 201 3.70 1.02 -18.84
N ALA A 202 4.73 1.44 -18.11
CA ALA A 202 4.88 2.77 -17.51
C ALA A 202 3.86 3.17 -16.41
N ASN A 203 2.74 2.45 -16.26
CA ASN A 203 1.77 2.71 -15.20
C ASN A 203 1.77 1.64 -14.10
N THR A 204 2.41 0.50 -14.35
CA THR A 204 2.47 -0.62 -13.40
C THR A 204 3.87 -0.76 -12.80
N VAL A 205 3.92 -1.01 -11.51
CA VAL A 205 5.13 -1.39 -10.78
C VAL A 205 4.89 -2.69 -10.03
N PHE A 206 5.84 -3.62 -10.11
CA PHE A 206 5.91 -4.80 -9.25
C PHE A 206 6.77 -4.46 -8.04
N ILE A 207 6.33 -4.84 -6.84
CA ILE A 207 7.02 -4.52 -5.59
C ILE A 207 7.22 -5.81 -4.80
N GLY A 208 8.47 -6.26 -4.70
CA GLY A 208 8.88 -7.41 -3.90
C GLY A 208 9.07 -7.00 -2.44
N CYS A 209 8.25 -7.57 -1.57
CA CYS A 209 8.23 -7.34 -0.14
C CYS A 209 8.18 -8.65 0.65
N ALA A 210 8.41 -9.77 -0.04
CA ALA A 210 8.30 -11.10 0.52
C ALA A 210 9.65 -11.53 1.01
N ASP A 211 10.23 -11.32 2.01
CA ASP A 211 11.53 -11.77 2.57
C ASP A 211 12.07 -13.09 1.93
N ASN A 212 12.01 -13.14 0.61
CA ASN A 212 12.36 -14.30 -0.23
C ASN A 212 12.98 -13.86 -1.56
N ARG A 213 14.29 -13.96 -1.67
CA ARG A 213 15.03 -13.53 -2.86
C ARG A 213 14.66 -14.29 -4.13
N ASN A 214 14.28 -15.56 -4.03
CA ASN A 214 13.85 -16.33 -5.20
C ASN A 214 12.49 -15.81 -5.74
N ALA A 215 11.59 -15.40 -4.84
CA ALA A 215 10.35 -14.74 -5.22
C ALA A 215 10.63 -13.41 -5.91
N ASP A 216 11.59 -12.62 -5.43
CA ASP A 216 11.97 -11.34 -6.04
C ASP A 216 12.63 -11.53 -7.42
N VAL A 217 13.52 -12.51 -7.58
CA VAL A 217 14.09 -12.87 -8.90
C VAL A 217 12.98 -13.25 -9.88
N TYR A 218 12.05 -14.11 -9.46
CA TYR A 218 10.93 -14.51 -10.28
C TYR A 218 10.03 -13.33 -10.64
N THR A 219 9.72 -12.47 -9.67
CA THR A 219 8.91 -11.27 -9.87
C THR A 219 9.55 -10.28 -10.82
N ASN A 220 10.87 -10.05 -10.69
CA ASN A 220 11.57 -9.16 -11.64
C ASN A 220 11.57 -9.73 -13.06
N ARG A 221 11.70 -11.06 -13.23
CA ARG A 221 11.56 -11.69 -14.56
C ARG A 221 10.17 -11.46 -15.15
N ILE A 222 9.11 -11.59 -14.34
CA ILE A 222 7.75 -11.29 -14.76
C ILE A 222 7.61 -9.81 -15.15
N SER A 223 8.13 -8.90 -14.33
CA SER A 223 8.04 -7.45 -14.62
C SER A 223 8.71 -7.11 -15.95
N ILE A 224 9.85 -7.73 -16.26
CA ILE A 224 10.53 -7.57 -17.55
C ILE A 224 9.67 -8.09 -18.71
N TYR A 225 9.07 -9.29 -18.56
CA TYR A 225 8.17 -9.86 -19.54
C TYR A 225 6.97 -8.95 -19.85
N TYR A 226 6.36 -8.36 -18.81
CA TYR A 226 5.24 -7.43 -18.96
C TYR A 226 5.64 -5.99 -19.27
N LYS A 227 6.93 -5.74 -19.50
CA LYS A 227 7.46 -4.40 -19.79
C LYS A 227 7.07 -3.36 -18.73
N THR A 228 7.21 -3.74 -17.46
CA THR A 228 6.92 -2.90 -16.30
C THR A 228 8.15 -2.75 -15.41
N SER A 229 8.11 -1.81 -14.49
CA SER A 229 9.20 -1.60 -13.54
C SER A 229 9.06 -2.51 -12.32
N PHE A 230 10.17 -2.75 -11.63
CA PHE A 230 10.25 -3.57 -10.42
C PHE A 230 11.01 -2.83 -9.32
N VAL A 231 10.56 -2.97 -8.08
CA VAL A 231 11.27 -2.55 -6.87
C VAL A 231 11.24 -3.69 -5.87
N SER A 232 12.38 -4.01 -5.26
CA SER A 232 12.47 -4.91 -4.11
C SER A 232 12.86 -4.09 -2.88
N ILE A 233 12.22 -4.37 -1.75
CA ILE A 233 12.51 -3.78 -0.45
C ILE A 233 12.68 -4.93 0.54
N GLY A 234 13.91 -5.14 0.99
CA GLY A 234 14.27 -6.22 1.91
C GLY A 234 15.04 -5.71 3.12
N PHE A 235 15.25 -6.63 4.06
CA PHE A 235 15.99 -6.35 5.29
C PHE A 235 17.01 -7.44 5.57
N TRP A 236 18.06 -7.06 6.28
CA TRP A 236 19.02 -7.97 6.86
C TRP A 236 18.62 -8.28 8.30
N GLU A 237 19.38 -9.16 8.92
CA GLU A 237 19.22 -9.55 10.32
C GLU A 237 18.90 -8.35 11.21
N ARG A 238 17.92 -8.48 12.13
CA ARG A 238 17.46 -7.44 13.07
C ARG A 238 17.12 -6.10 12.45
N ALA A 239 16.85 -6.08 11.15
CA ALA A 239 16.58 -4.86 10.39
C ALA A 239 17.67 -3.77 10.53
N PHE A 240 18.94 -4.15 10.86
CA PHE A 240 20.00 -3.15 10.98
C PHE A 240 20.36 -2.50 9.65
N VAL A 241 20.08 -3.19 8.54
CA VAL A 241 20.18 -2.67 7.17
C VAL A 241 18.92 -3.03 6.41
N GLY A 242 18.41 -2.05 5.69
CA GLY A 242 17.48 -2.28 4.59
C GLY A 242 18.20 -2.27 3.25
N GLU A 243 17.70 -3.04 2.31
CA GLU A 243 18.15 -3.03 0.93
C GLU A 243 17.00 -2.66 -0.01
N ILE A 244 17.28 -1.81 -0.97
CA ILE A 244 16.33 -1.38 -1.99
C ILE A 244 16.96 -1.59 -3.34
N PHE A 245 16.30 -2.36 -4.20
CA PHE A 245 16.71 -2.56 -5.58
C PHE A 245 15.60 -2.11 -6.51
N TYR A 246 15.97 -1.58 -7.69
CA TYR A 246 14.98 -1.29 -8.74
C TYR A 246 15.46 -1.70 -10.13
N HIS A 247 14.49 -2.02 -10.98
CA HIS A 247 14.66 -2.22 -12.42
C HIS A 247 13.61 -1.40 -13.18
N LEU A 248 14.05 -0.59 -14.13
CA LEU A 248 13.17 0.31 -14.86
C LEU A 248 12.81 -0.25 -16.23
N TYR A 249 11.53 -0.22 -16.56
CA TYR A 249 11.08 -0.47 -17.92
C TYR A 249 11.69 0.55 -18.92
N GLY A 250 12.06 0.05 -20.09
CA GLY A 250 12.63 0.89 -21.17
C GLY A 250 14.06 1.35 -20.96
N LYS A 251 14.72 0.88 -19.90
CA LYS A 251 16.13 1.12 -19.64
C LYS A 251 16.92 -0.19 -19.71
N SER A 252 18.06 -0.18 -20.38
CA SER A 252 18.98 -1.32 -20.37
C SER A 252 19.75 -1.32 -19.04
N LEU A 253 19.15 -1.96 -18.03
CA LEU A 253 19.69 -2.05 -16.68
C LEU A 253 19.83 -3.51 -16.26
N PRO A 254 20.86 -3.87 -15.43
CA PRO A 254 20.95 -5.17 -14.82
C PRO A 254 19.68 -5.52 -14.04
N CYS A 255 19.23 -6.80 -14.12
CA CYS A 255 18.09 -7.28 -13.36
C CYS A 255 18.48 -7.67 -11.92
N TYR A 256 17.50 -8.06 -11.10
CA TYR A 256 17.75 -8.46 -9.72
C TYR A 256 18.67 -9.69 -9.61
N GLU A 257 18.54 -10.65 -10.53
CA GLU A 257 19.46 -11.79 -10.62
C GLU A 257 20.92 -11.36 -10.90
N CYS A 258 21.12 -10.31 -11.71
CA CYS A 258 22.42 -9.70 -11.90
C CYS A 258 22.95 -9.06 -10.61
N ALA A 259 22.09 -8.41 -9.84
CA ALA A 259 22.46 -7.78 -8.56
C ALA A 259 22.92 -8.80 -7.53
N LEU A 260 22.31 -9.99 -7.51
CA LEU A 260 22.72 -11.09 -6.63
C LEU A 260 24.07 -11.71 -7.04
N GLY A 261 24.47 -11.58 -8.28
CA GLY A 261 25.80 -11.67 -8.86
C GLY A 261 26.60 -12.96 -8.66
N ASP A 262 27.85 -12.91 -9.17
CA ASP A 262 28.80 -14.03 -9.20
C ASP A 262 29.73 -14.04 -7.98
N GLY A 263 29.18 -14.03 -6.77
CA GLY A 263 29.97 -14.11 -5.54
C GLY A 263 30.43 -12.76 -4.96
N SER A 264 29.82 -11.64 -5.36
CA SER A 264 29.92 -10.40 -4.58
C SER A 264 29.37 -10.63 -3.17
N GLY A 265 29.88 -9.94 -2.15
CA GLY A 265 29.44 -10.12 -0.74
C GLY A 265 27.94 -9.99 -0.48
N ILE A 266 27.16 -9.56 -1.49
CA ILE A 266 25.71 -9.51 -1.51
C ILE A 266 25.10 -10.90 -1.69
N SER A 267 25.68 -11.78 -2.53
CA SER A 267 25.18 -13.14 -2.76
C SER A 267 25.42 -14.07 -1.55
N ALA A 268 26.55 -13.93 -0.87
CA ALA A 268 26.88 -14.72 0.32
C ALA A 268 25.88 -14.45 1.48
N ARG A 269 25.28 -13.28 1.53
CA ARG A 269 24.27 -12.89 2.53
C ARG A 269 22.86 -13.35 2.17
N ALA A 270 22.59 -13.61 0.89
CA ALA A 270 21.34 -14.19 0.43
C ALA A 270 21.08 -15.59 1.01
N GLU A 271 22.13 -16.34 1.30
CA GLU A 271 22.05 -17.69 1.87
C GLU A 271 21.78 -17.69 3.38
N ALA A 272 22.14 -16.61 4.08
CA ALA A 272 21.91 -16.49 5.52
C ALA A 272 20.45 -16.21 5.91
N ASN A 273 19.62 -15.74 4.98
CA ASN A 273 18.22 -15.38 5.23
C ASN A 273 17.23 -16.47 4.79
N HIS A 274 17.59 -17.73 4.83
CA HIS A 274 16.64 -18.82 4.71
C HIS A 274 15.80 -18.97 5.98
N HIS A 275 14.84 -18.08 6.18
CA HIS A 275 13.81 -18.29 7.19
C HIS A 275 12.78 -19.27 6.63
N ILE A 276 12.85 -20.50 7.12
CA ILE A 276 11.80 -21.49 6.91
C ILE A 276 10.64 -21.10 7.83
N TYR A 277 9.65 -20.42 7.30
CA TYR A 277 8.35 -20.33 7.94
C TYR A 277 7.69 -21.69 7.84
N SER A 278 7.97 -22.57 8.81
CA SER A 278 7.25 -23.85 8.92
C SER A 278 6.13 -23.68 9.95
N ASN A 279 4.90 -24.02 9.55
CA ASN A 279 3.76 -24.28 10.42
C ASN A 279 3.96 -25.55 11.27
N GLN A 280 5.15 -25.79 11.81
CA GLN A 280 5.40 -26.90 12.71
C GLN A 280 5.47 -26.38 14.13
N GLU A 281 4.64 -27.03 14.97
CA GLU A 281 4.59 -26.91 16.41
C GLU A 281 5.98 -26.69 17.02
N GLU A 282 6.00 -25.82 18.04
CA GLU A 282 7.10 -25.47 18.93
C GLU A 282 8.20 -26.54 19.05
N THR A 283 9.14 -26.55 18.13
CA THR A 283 10.45 -27.12 18.35
C THR A 283 11.40 -25.98 18.68
N GLU A 284 11.98 -26.04 19.85
CA GLU A 284 13.07 -25.18 20.34
C GLU A 284 14.04 -24.90 19.19
N GLY A 285 13.99 -23.66 18.60
CA GLY A 285 14.96 -23.27 17.59
C GLY A 285 14.50 -22.42 16.43
N VAL A 286 13.23 -22.07 16.29
CA VAL A 286 12.81 -21.09 15.26
C VAL A 286 13.25 -19.70 15.70
N LYS A 287 14.42 -19.27 15.24
CA LYS A 287 14.89 -17.89 15.44
C LYS A 287 14.07 -16.97 14.56
N PHE A 288 13.07 -16.32 15.15
CA PHE A 288 12.46 -15.14 14.54
C PHE A 288 13.52 -14.03 14.52
N GLU A 289 13.81 -13.50 13.35
CA GLU A 289 14.64 -12.31 13.29
C GLU A 289 13.87 -11.12 13.87
N PRO A 290 14.34 -10.52 14.97
CA PRO A 290 13.69 -9.37 15.54
C PRO A 290 13.88 -8.16 14.62
N GLY A 291 12.86 -7.31 14.54
CA GLY A 291 12.93 -6.05 13.82
C GLY A 291 11.79 -5.16 14.30
N ILE A 292 12.13 -3.98 14.79
CA ILE A 292 11.11 -3.04 15.28
C ILE A 292 10.48 -2.27 14.14
N SER A 293 9.20 -1.93 14.32
CA SER A 293 8.40 -1.25 13.30
C SER A 293 9.04 0.06 12.81
N VAL A 294 9.67 0.82 13.69
CA VAL A 294 10.28 2.12 13.35
C VAL A 294 11.40 1.95 12.32
N ASP A 295 12.29 0.97 12.52
CA ASP A 295 13.42 0.72 11.62
C ASP A 295 12.94 0.20 10.26
N ILE A 296 11.97 -0.72 10.29
CA ILE A 296 11.35 -1.26 9.07
C ILE A 296 10.65 -0.14 8.30
N ASN A 297 9.86 0.69 8.98
CA ASN A 297 9.10 1.77 8.35
C ASN A 297 10.02 2.84 7.76
N PHE A 298 11.15 3.14 8.39
CA PHE A 298 12.12 4.10 7.90
C PHE A 298 12.65 3.69 6.51
N VAL A 299 13.18 2.49 6.37
CA VAL A 299 13.70 1.97 5.10
C VAL A 299 12.57 1.81 4.07
N THR A 300 11.44 1.25 4.49
CA THR A 300 10.28 1.07 3.61
C THR A 300 9.81 2.40 3.05
N SER A 301 9.82 3.47 3.84
CA SER A 301 9.45 4.82 3.39
C SER A 301 10.39 5.36 2.30
N ILE A 302 11.67 5.02 2.35
CA ILE A 302 12.63 5.36 1.28
C ILE A 302 12.27 4.57 0.00
N GLY A 303 12.00 3.27 0.14
CA GLY A 303 11.53 2.45 -0.99
C GLY A 303 10.24 2.97 -1.61
N ILE A 304 9.27 3.40 -0.80
CA ILE A 304 8.01 3.97 -1.29
C ILE A 304 8.24 5.28 -2.06
N LYS A 305 9.13 6.16 -1.59
CA LYS A 305 9.49 7.37 -2.33
C LYS A 305 10.05 7.03 -3.72
N LEU A 306 10.88 5.99 -3.80
CA LEU A 306 11.42 5.51 -5.08
C LEU A 306 10.32 4.91 -5.97
N VAL A 307 9.37 4.14 -5.41
CA VAL A 307 8.20 3.63 -6.14
C VAL A 307 7.38 4.77 -6.72
N LEU A 308 7.12 5.83 -5.94
CA LEU A 308 6.40 7.02 -6.42
C LEU A 308 7.15 7.74 -7.54
N ASP A 309 8.48 7.86 -7.43
CA ASP A 309 9.31 8.43 -8.49
C ASP A 309 9.21 7.60 -9.79
N ILE A 310 9.25 6.27 -9.67
CA ILE A 310 9.14 5.35 -10.81
C ILE A 310 7.76 5.44 -11.47
N LEU A 311 6.70 5.44 -10.68
CA LEU A 311 5.33 5.58 -11.18
C LEU A 311 5.09 6.91 -11.90
N ASN A 312 5.84 7.96 -11.53
CA ASN A 312 5.74 9.28 -12.12
C ASN A 312 6.88 9.62 -13.09
N ALA A 313 7.75 8.67 -13.44
CA ALA A 313 8.93 8.92 -14.29
C ALA A 313 8.61 9.54 -15.65
N ASN A 314 7.40 9.27 -16.18
CA ASN A 314 6.92 9.83 -17.44
C ASN A 314 6.00 11.06 -17.26
N ASN A 315 5.83 11.56 -16.04
CA ASN A 315 5.05 12.75 -15.74
C ASN A 315 5.96 13.98 -15.73
N GLY A 316 5.92 14.79 -16.78
CA GLY A 316 6.78 15.97 -16.91
C GLY A 316 6.58 17.06 -15.85
N SER A 317 5.47 17.03 -15.11
CA SER A 317 5.20 17.96 -14.00
C SER A 317 5.70 17.43 -12.64
N TYR A 318 6.12 16.16 -12.57
CA TYR A 318 6.62 15.55 -11.34
C TYR A 318 8.15 15.72 -11.20
N THR A 319 8.59 16.12 -10.04
CA THR A 319 10.02 16.20 -9.72
C THR A 319 10.44 14.95 -8.91
N PRO A 320 11.25 14.05 -9.48
CA PRO A 320 11.77 12.88 -8.77
C PRO A 320 12.59 13.29 -7.55
N ARG A 321 12.44 12.53 -6.46
CA ARG A 321 13.12 12.81 -5.18
C ARG A 321 14.38 11.98 -5.00
N LEU A 322 14.34 10.73 -5.42
CA LEU A 322 15.41 9.75 -5.19
C LEU A 322 15.95 9.14 -6.48
N LEU A 323 15.10 8.89 -7.48
CA LEU A 323 15.43 8.10 -8.67
C LEU A 323 16.67 8.61 -9.42
N ASN A 324 16.87 9.92 -9.46
CA ASN A 324 18.02 10.52 -10.15
C ASN A 324 19.31 10.50 -9.32
N ASN A 325 19.21 10.21 -8.02
CA ASN A 325 20.32 10.29 -7.07
C ASN A 325 20.77 8.92 -6.54
N LEU A 326 19.96 7.88 -6.76
CA LEU A 326 20.27 6.53 -6.32
C LEU A 326 20.68 5.65 -7.50
N THR A 327 21.64 4.76 -7.28
CA THR A 327 21.90 3.64 -8.17
C THR A 327 20.89 2.53 -7.92
N GLN A 328 20.87 1.50 -8.78
CA GLN A 328 19.87 0.43 -8.73
C GLN A 328 19.81 -0.34 -7.41
N TYR A 329 20.91 -0.39 -6.68
CA TYR A 329 20.99 -1.13 -5.42
C TYR A 329 21.45 -0.18 -4.31
N THR A 330 20.60 0.01 -3.32
CA THR A 330 20.84 0.96 -2.23
C THR A 330 20.71 0.24 -0.89
N LEU A 331 21.71 0.42 -0.04
CA LEU A 331 21.71 -0.01 1.35
C LEU A 331 21.37 1.18 2.25
N VAL A 332 20.48 0.95 3.20
CA VAL A 332 20.09 1.93 4.21
C VAL A 332 20.41 1.38 5.58
N CYS A 333 21.39 1.98 6.26
CA CYS A 333 21.78 1.58 7.60
C CYS A 333 20.83 2.18 8.65
N ASN A 334 20.24 1.33 9.49
CA ASN A 334 19.44 1.76 10.64
C ASN A 334 20.30 1.94 11.89
N THR A 335 21.31 1.08 12.08
CA THR A 335 22.25 1.15 13.19
C THR A 335 23.57 0.51 12.81
N SER A 336 24.66 1.02 13.38
CA SER A 336 25.98 0.39 13.35
C SER A 336 26.40 -0.13 14.73
N ASN A 337 25.49 -0.15 15.71
CA ASN A 337 25.78 -0.66 17.04
C ASN A 337 25.66 -2.19 17.10
N PRO A 338 26.75 -2.95 17.37
CA PRO A 338 26.73 -4.41 17.43
C PRO A 338 25.78 -4.98 18.47
N GLN A 339 25.54 -4.26 19.57
CA GLN A 339 24.61 -4.72 20.61
C GLN A 339 23.15 -4.76 20.14
N THR A 340 22.79 -3.92 19.18
CA THR A 340 21.43 -3.84 18.64
C THR A 340 21.27 -4.57 17.30
N GLY A 341 22.24 -4.46 16.41
CA GLY A 341 22.19 -4.99 15.05
C GLY A 341 22.93 -6.30 14.80
N GLY A 342 23.69 -6.80 15.80
CA GLY A 342 24.51 -8.01 15.64
C GLY A 342 25.92 -7.73 15.08
N GLU A 343 26.71 -8.77 14.87
CA GLU A 343 28.13 -8.66 14.49
C GLU A 343 28.36 -8.01 13.12
N MET A 344 27.40 -8.17 12.20
CA MET A 344 27.54 -7.67 10.83
C MET A 344 27.42 -6.16 10.69
N VAL A 345 27.01 -5.43 11.72
CA VAL A 345 26.86 -3.95 11.65
C VAL A 345 28.18 -3.20 11.46
N GLU A 346 29.30 -3.83 11.77
CA GLU A 346 30.64 -3.25 11.61
C GLU A 346 31.00 -2.85 10.17
N ILE A 347 30.26 -3.35 9.18
CA ILE A 347 30.42 -2.92 7.79
C ILE A 347 30.11 -1.43 7.58
N PHE A 348 29.38 -0.80 8.52
CA PHE A 348 29.06 0.62 8.48
C PHE A 348 29.94 1.37 9.49
N SER A 349 30.79 2.24 8.98
CA SER A 349 31.72 3.03 9.78
C SER A 349 31.06 4.14 10.61
N TYR A 350 29.77 4.42 10.38
CA TYR A 350 29.06 5.53 11.02
C TYR A 350 27.84 5.02 11.80
N PRO A 351 27.56 5.59 12.98
CA PRO A 351 26.51 5.11 13.88
C PRO A 351 25.10 5.52 13.46
N LEU A 352 24.93 6.24 12.35
CA LEU A 352 23.65 6.79 11.95
C LEU A 352 23.31 6.39 10.53
N GLN A 353 22.05 6.51 10.22
CA GLN A 353 21.34 6.21 8.98
C GLN A 353 22.09 6.69 7.74
N VAL A 354 22.97 5.87 7.23
CA VAL A 354 23.73 6.15 6.02
C VAL A 354 23.09 5.40 4.85
N THR A 355 22.83 6.13 3.80
CA THR A 355 22.37 5.54 2.53
C THR A 355 23.56 5.38 1.61
N THR A 356 23.86 4.15 1.20
CA THR A 356 24.92 3.83 0.27
C THR A 356 24.35 3.17 -0.97
N SER A 357 24.57 3.79 -2.13
CA SER A 357 24.16 3.23 -3.42
C SER A 357 25.31 2.47 -4.08
N LEU A 358 25.03 1.27 -4.56
CA LEU A 358 25.98 0.39 -5.21
C LEU A 358 25.67 0.26 -6.70
N LYS A 359 26.73 0.30 -7.52
CA LYS A 359 26.60 0.08 -8.96
C LYS A 359 26.46 -1.41 -9.24
N VAL A 360 25.42 -1.81 -9.94
CA VAL A 360 25.15 -3.17 -10.38
C VAL A 360 25.70 -3.36 -11.81
N GLY A 361 26.45 -4.44 -12.04
CA GLY A 361 26.90 -4.87 -13.37
C GLY A 361 26.01 -5.98 -13.94
N PHE A 362 26.05 -6.19 -15.25
CA PHE A 362 25.40 -7.35 -15.87
C PHE A 362 26.15 -8.63 -15.50
N SER A 363 25.43 -9.65 -15.02
CA SER A 363 25.99 -10.95 -14.69
C SER A 363 25.84 -11.93 -15.85
N LYS A 364 26.85 -12.79 -16.06
CA LYS A 364 26.79 -13.89 -17.04
C LYS A 364 25.71 -14.92 -16.68
N LYS A 365 25.40 -15.11 -15.39
CA LYS A 365 24.34 -16.03 -14.93
C LYS A 365 22.96 -15.66 -15.41
N CYS A 366 22.69 -14.37 -15.60
CA CYS A 366 21.41 -13.89 -16.12
C CYS A 366 21.15 -14.31 -17.59
N GLY A 367 22.20 -14.67 -18.35
CA GLY A 367 22.07 -15.09 -19.75
C GLY A 367 21.45 -14.01 -20.66
N ASP A 368 21.74 -12.75 -20.35
CA ASP A 368 21.29 -11.55 -21.10
C ASP A 368 19.76 -11.34 -21.16
N LYS A 369 18.99 -12.10 -20.37
CA LYS A 369 17.51 -12.03 -20.34
C LYS A 369 16.96 -10.65 -19.94
N CYS A 370 17.77 -9.82 -19.31
CA CYS A 370 17.41 -8.46 -18.90
C CYS A 370 17.92 -7.38 -19.88
N LYS A 371 18.64 -7.75 -20.92
CA LYS A 371 19.04 -6.83 -21.96
C LYS A 371 17.87 -6.66 -22.92
N TYR A 372 17.33 -5.45 -23.01
CA TYR A 372 16.38 -5.14 -24.06
C TYR A 372 17.13 -5.18 -25.40
N GLU A 373 16.73 -6.04 -26.32
CA GLU A 373 17.11 -5.90 -27.72
C GLU A 373 16.64 -4.53 -28.20
N LYS A 374 17.55 -3.80 -28.82
CA LYS A 374 17.32 -2.43 -29.34
C LYS A 374 16.33 -2.47 -30.51
#